data_171e1cfd560632703ebbd3a89fd868d9
#
_entry.id   171e1cfd560632703ebbd3a89fd868d9
#
_cell.length_a   1.000
_cell.length_b   1.000
_cell.length_c   1.000
_cell.angle_alpha   90.00
_cell.angle_beta   90.00
_cell.angle_gamma   90.00
#
_symmetry.space_group_name_H-M   'P 1'
#
loop_
_entity.id
_entity.type
_entity.pdbx_description
1 polymer ?
#
loop_
_entity_poly.entity_id
_entity_poly.type
_entity_poly.pdbx_seq_one_letter_code
_entity_poly.pdbx_strand_id
1 'polypeptide(L)'
;MATYLLDTTAFSALVKEHPLAKARLSTLEATHRVVTCTVVRGEVLYGLELMAHGRRKLDLERKINNLLSILPCVPIPEEAANHYARIKRGTERRGSRLDENDLWIAATSLSLGAILVTADSDFQRVRGLNLEDWVEESFH
;
A
#
# COMPACT_ATOMS: atom_id res chain seq x y z
N MET A 1 7.22 -15.73 9.86
CA MET A 1 6.45 -15.21 8.72
C MET A 1 6.11 -13.75 8.95
N ALA A 2 6.37 -12.90 7.98
CA ALA A 2 6.03 -11.48 8.03
C ALA A 2 4.78 -11.20 7.20
N THR A 3 4.09 -10.11 7.54
CA THR A 3 2.99 -9.57 6.74
C THR A 3 3.48 -8.31 6.03
N TYR A 4 3.23 -8.23 4.73
CA TYR A 4 3.56 -7.08 3.89
C TYR A 4 2.27 -6.43 3.41
N LEU A 5 2.11 -5.15 3.70
CA LEU A 5 0.95 -4.38 3.26
C LEU A 5 1.38 -3.47 2.10
N LEU A 6 0.76 -3.67 0.94
CA LEU A 6 1.05 -2.82 -0.22
C LEU A 6 0.23 -1.54 -0.14
N ASP A 7 0.91 -0.39 -0.25
CA ASP A 7 0.21 0.88 -0.45
C ASP A 7 -0.21 1.03 -1.93
N THR A 8 -0.79 2.17 -2.27
CA THR A 8 -1.25 2.41 -3.64
C THR A 8 -0.09 2.45 -4.64
N THR A 9 1.08 2.98 -4.27
CA THR A 9 2.23 3.03 -5.17
C THR A 9 2.78 1.64 -5.49
N ALA A 10 2.89 0.79 -4.48
CA ALA A 10 3.34 -0.59 -4.65
C ALA A 10 2.34 -1.42 -5.43
N PHE A 11 1.05 -1.29 -5.12
CA PHE A 11 -0.02 -1.95 -5.86
C PHE A 11 0.01 -1.56 -7.34
N SER A 12 0.13 -0.26 -7.62
CA SER A 12 0.21 0.25 -9.00
C SER A 12 1.43 -0.27 -9.75
N ALA A 13 2.58 -0.40 -9.07
CA ALA A 13 3.77 -0.97 -9.68
C ALA A 13 3.55 -2.42 -10.12
N LEU A 14 2.85 -3.22 -9.31
CA LEU A 14 2.50 -4.60 -9.69
C LEU A 14 1.51 -4.65 -10.84
N VAL A 15 0.52 -3.75 -10.86
CA VAL A 15 -0.44 -3.66 -11.98
C VAL A 15 0.28 -3.35 -13.29
N LYS A 16 1.30 -2.47 -13.24
CA LYS A 16 2.14 -2.12 -14.39
C LYS A 16 3.23 -3.15 -14.69
N GLU A 17 3.25 -4.24 -13.94
CA GLU A 17 4.22 -5.32 -14.09
C GLU A 17 5.67 -4.87 -13.96
N HIS A 18 5.94 -3.98 -13.01
CA HIS A 18 7.29 -3.53 -12.70
C HIS A 18 8.18 -4.73 -12.34
N PRO A 19 9.31 -4.95 -13.04
CA PRO A 19 10.07 -6.20 -12.88
C PRO A 19 10.62 -6.44 -11.48
N LEU A 20 11.07 -5.40 -10.79
CA LEU A 20 11.57 -5.53 -9.42
C LEU A 20 10.46 -5.86 -8.43
N ALA A 21 9.30 -5.21 -8.58
CA ALA A 21 8.14 -5.47 -7.73
C ALA A 21 7.61 -6.89 -7.94
N LYS A 22 7.51 -7.34 -9.18
CA LYS A 22 7.09 -8.71 -9.51
C LYS A 22 8.04 -9.75 -8.93
N ALA A 23 9.35 -9.54 -9.08
CA ALA A 23 10.36 -10.45 -8.54
C ALA A 23 10.26 -10.55 -7.02
N ARG A 24 10.09 -9.43 -6.34
CA ARG A 24 9.96 -9.40 -4.89
C ARG A 24 8.71 -10.14 -4.41
N LEU A 25 7.57 -9.89 -5.06
CA LEU A 25 6.33 -10.60 -4.74
C LEU A 25 6.51 -12.11 -4.90
N SER A 26 7.12 -12.56 -5.98
CA SER A 26 7.35 -13.98 -6.23
C SER A 26 8.20 -14.65 -5.15
N THR A 27 9.18 -13.94 -4.59
CA THR A 27 10.01 -14.49 -3.52
C THR A 27 9.27 -14.58 -2.18
N LEU A 28 8.24 -13.79 -1.96
CA LEU A 28 7.54 -13.69 -0.68
C LEU A 28 6.27 -14.56 -0.61
N GLU A 29 5.57 -14.78 -1.73
CA GLU A 29 4.26 -15.45 -1.76
C GLU A 29 4.22 -16.80 -1.06
N ALA A 30 5.29 -17.58 -1.16
CA ALA A 30 5.31 -18.94 -0.62
C ALA A 30 5.49 -18.99 0.91
N THR A 31 6.10 -17.96 1.51
CA THR A 31 6.55 -17.99 2.91
C THR A 31 6.03 -16.83 3.75
N HIS A 32 5.49 -15.80 3.13
CA HIS A 32 5.01 -14.61 3.82
C HIS A 32 3.61 -14.24 3.34
N ARG A 33 2.95 -13.42 4.14
CA ARG A 33 1.62 -12.92 3.81
C ARG A 33 1.74 -11.56 3.15
N VAL A 34 1.24 -11.42 1.92
CA VAL A 34 1.19 -10.15 1.20
C VAL A 34 -0.27 -9.76 1.04
N VAL A 35 -0.62 -8.57 1.50
CA VAL A 35 -2.00 -8.09 1.52
C VAL A 35 -2.09 -6.65 1.01
N THR A 36 -3.30 -6.25 0.65
CA THR A 36 -3.66 -4.84 0.49
C THR A 36 -4.73 -4.50 1.53
N CYS A 37 -5.25 -3.28 1.51
CA CYS A 37 -6.28 -2.87 2.48
C CYS A 37 -7.38 -2.07 1.78
N THR A 38 -8.48 -1.87 2.51
CA THR A 38 -9.67 -1.19 2.00
C THR A 38 -9.36 0.20 1.44
N VAL A 39 -8.49 0.97 2.11
CA VAL A 39 -8.15 2.32 1.66
C VAL A 39 -7.42 2.29 0.32
N VAL A 40 -6.45 1.39 0.17
CA VAL A 40 -5.71 1.21 -1.09
C VAL A 40 -6.66 0.77 -2.20
N ARG A 41 -7.52 -0.19 -1.91
CA ARG A 41 -8.53 -0.65 -2.87
C ARG A 41 -9.40 0.52 -3.35
N GLY A 42 -9.85 1.37 -2.43
CA GLY A 42 -10.65 2.55 -2.76
C GLY A 42 -9.89 3.53 -3.65
N GLU A 43 -8.63 3.81 -3.35
CA GLU A 43 -7.81 4.70 -4.17
C GLU A 43 -7.60 4.17 -5.58
N VAL A 44 -7.33 2.88 -5.71
CA VAL A 44 -7.12 2.23 -7.01
C VAL A 44 -8.39 2.25 -7.84
N LEU A 45 -9.53 1.92 -7.24
CA LEU A 45 -10.82 1.93 -7.93
C LEU A 45 -11.25 3.35 -8.30
N TYR A 46 -10.95 4.34 -7.46
CA TYR A 46 -11.20 5.74 -7.79
C TYR A 46 -10.39 6.16 -9.02
N GLY A 47 -9.13 5.73 -9.11
CA GLY A 47 -8.32 5.99 -10.31
C GLY A 47 -8.97 5.45 -11.59
N LEU A 48 -9.60 4.27 -11.51
CA LEU A 48 -10.36 3.72 -12.65
C LEU A 48 -11.58 4.58 -12.98
N GLU A 49 -12.32 5.06 -11.98
CA GLU A 49 -13.49 5.90 -12.20
C GLU A 49 -13.14 7.22 -12.93
N LEU A 50 -11.93 7.72 -12.73
CA LEU A 50 -11.47 8.95 -13.40
C LEU A 50 -11.14 8.75 -14.87
N MET A 51 -10.96 7.52 -15.34
CA MET A 51 -10.60 7.25 -16.72
C MET A 51 -11.80 7.30 -17.65
N ALA A 52 -11.57 7.79 -18.88
CA ALA A 52 -12.58 7.73 -19.94
C ALA A 52 -12.86 6.27 -20.34
N HIS A 53 -14.09 5.97 -20.66
CA HIS A 53 -14.48 4.65 -21.15
C HIS A 53 -13.69 4.30 -22.42
N GLY A 54 -13.30 3.03 -22.54
CA GLY A 54 -12.55 2.55 -23.69
C GLY A 54 -11.68 1.34 -23.34
N ARG A 55 -10.93 0.88 -24.33
CA ARG A 55 -10.09 -0.31 -24.20
C ARG A 55 -9.04 -0.17 -23.10
N ARG A 56 -8.41 1.00 -22.98
CA ARG A 56 -7.36 1.23 -21.99
C ARG A 56 -7.90 1.05 -20.56
N LYS A 57 -9.10 1.58 -20.29
CA LYS A 57 -9.75 1.43 -18.98
C LYS A 57 -10.10 -0.04 -18.72
N LEU A 58 -10.64 -0.74 -19.72
CA LEU A 58 -10.99 -2.15 -19.60
C LEU A 58 -9.77 -3.02 -19.33
N ASP A 59 -8.66 -2.76 -20.02
CA ASP A 59 -7.41 -3.49 -19.79
C ASP A 59 -6.87 -3.27 -18.38
N LEU A 60 -6.89 -2.04 -17.91
CA LEU A 60 -6.42 -1.70 -16.57
C LEU A 60 -7.33 -2.32 -15.50
N GLU A 61 -8.64 -2.25 -15.69
CA GLU A 61 -9.62 -2.86 -14.79
C GLU A 61 -9.38 -4.36 -14.66
N ARG A 62 -9.13 -5.06 -15.78
CA ARG A 62 -8.82 -6.49 -15.76
C ARG A 62 -7.56 -6.79 -14.96
N LYS A 63 -6.49 -6.01 -15.15
CA LYS A 63 -5.24 -6.19 -14.41
C LYS A 63 -5.41 -5.95 -12.92
N ILE A 64 -6.16 -4.92 -12.56
CA ILE A 64 -6.46 -4.61 -11.16
C ILE A 64 -7.27 -5.74 -10.54
N ASN A 65 -8.33 -6.21 -11.21
CA ASN A 65 -9.16 -7.29 -10.70
C ASN A 65 -8.37 -8.60 -10.54
N ASN A 66 -7.48 -8.90 -11.47
CA ASN A 66 -6.62 -10.08 -11.35
C ASN A 66 -5.73 -9.99 -10.12
N LEU A 67 -5.12 -8.84 -9.87
CA LEU A 67 -4.26 -8.65 -8.70
C LEU A 67 -5.06 -8.70 -7.40
N LEU A 68 -6.24 -8.06 -7.38
CA LEU A 68 -7.14 -8.11 -6.21
C LEU A 68 -7.64 -9.52 -5.91
N SER A 69 -7.71 -10.39 -6.93
CA SER A 69 -8.15 -11.77 -6.71
C SER A 69 -7.11 -12.63 -6.00
N ILE A 70 -5.84 -12.26 -6.08
CA ILE A 70 -4.74 -13.03 -5.45
C ILE A 70 -4.21 -12.39 -4.17
N LEU A 71 -4.44 -11.11 -3.94
CA LEU A 71 -4.01 -10.41 -2.73
C LEU A 71 -5.21 -10.20 -1.81
N PRO A 72 -5.19 -10.78 -0.59
CA PRO A 72 -6.25 -10.50 0.38
C PRO A 72 -6.34 -9.00 0.66
N CYS A 73 -7.57 -8.48 0.72
CA CYS A 73 -7.83 -7.11 1.10
C CYS A 73 -8.30 -7.09 2.56
N VAL A 74 -7.49 -6.52 3.44
CA VAL A 74 -7.84 -6.46 4.86
C VAL A 74 -8.65 -5.19 5.16
N PRO A 75 -9.70 -5.31 5.98
CA PRO A 75 -10.43 -4.12 6.44
C PRO A 75 -9.57 -3.33 7.43
N ILE A 76 -9.96 -2.09 7.69
CA ILE A 76 -9.29 -1.27 8.70
C ILE A 76 -9.59 -1.88 10.07
N PRO A 77 -8.57 -2.36 10.82
CA PRO A 77 -8.81 -2.89 12.16
C PRO A 77 -9.30 -1.79 13.12
N GLU A 78 -10.08 -2.16 14.11
CA GLU A 78 -10.58 -1.21 15.09
C GLU A 78 -9.44 -0.45 15.79
N GLU A 79 -8.36 -1.15 16.18
CA GLU A 79 -7.20 -0.53 16.83
C GLU A 79 -6.44 0.44 15.91
N ALA A 80 -6.65 0.40 14.62
CA ALA A 80 -6.04 1.37 13.72
C ALA A 80 -6.45 2.79 14.07
N ALA A 81 -7.64 2.98 14.67
CA ALA A 81 -8.08 4.30 15.13
C ALA A 81 -7.13 4.91 16.16
N ASN A 82 -6.59 4.08 17.06
CA ASN A 82 -5.64 4.53 18.07
C ASN A 82 -4.33 5.00 17.44
N HIS A 83 -3.82 4.23 16.46
CA HIS A 83 -2.61 4.59 15.72
C HIS A 83 -2.85 5.84 14.88
N TYR A 84 -3.98 5.92 14.19
CA TYR A 84 -4.37 7.09 13.39
C TYR A 84 -4.30 8.37 14.22
N ALA A 85 -4.92 8.38 15.38
CA ALA A 85 -4.96 9.57 16.24
C ALA A 85 -3.56 10.01 16.65
N ARG A 86 -2.71 9.07 17.05
CA ARG A 86 -1.33 9.34 17.45
C ARG A 86 -0.45 9.85 16.30
N ILE A 87 -0.53 9.18 15.14
CA ILE A 87 0.26 9.57 13.97
C ILE A 87 -0.15 10.96 13.51
N LYS A 88 -1.45 11.20 13.41
CA LYS A 88 -1.97 12.49 12.95
C LYS A 88 -1.49 13.61 13.84
N ARG A 89 -1.64 13.46 15.17
CA ARG A 89 -1.21 14.48 16.11
C ARG A 89 0.31 14.67 16.07
N GLY A 90 1.07 13.59 16.02
CA GLY A 90 2.53 13.64 15.98
C GLY A 90 3.06 14.33 14.72
N THR A 91 2.53 14.02 13.56
CA THR A 91 2.97 14.62 12.30
C THR A 91 2.57 16.09 12.20
N GLU A 92 1.38 16.46 12.71
CA GLU A 92 0.96 17.86 12.79
C GLU A 92 1.92 18.68 13.68
N ARG A 93 2.28 18.14 14.84
CA ARG A 93 3.19 18.83 15.76
C ARG A 93 4.58 19.06 15.19
N ARG A 94 5.04 18.13 14.34
CA ARG A 94 6.35 18.25 13.70
C ARG A 94 6.29 19.06 12.39
N GLY A 95 5.11 19.56 11.99
CA GLY A 95 4.94 20.28 10.75
C GLY A 95 5.12 19.43 9.50
N SER A 96 4.88 18.11 9.60
CA SER A 96 5.07 17.17 8.50
C SER A 96 3.83 16.30 8.30
N ARG A 97 2.72 16.96 7.99
CA ARG A 97 1.42 16.32 7.81
C ARG A 97 1.43 15.27 6.70
N LEU A 98 0.58 14.27 6.88
CA LEU A 98 0.25 13.28 5.87
C LEU A 98 -1.18 13.47 5.38
N ASP A 99 -1.46 13.05 4.15
CA ASP A 99 -2.82 12.95 3.64
C ASP A 99 -3.63 11.94 4.48
N GLU A 100 -4.94 12.14 4.56
CA GLU A 100 -5.81 11.29 5.36
C GLU A 100 -5.74 9.82 4.95
N ASN A 101 -5.72 9.52 3.67
CA ASN A 101 -5.61 8.13 3.22
C ASN A 101 -4.28 7.50 3.67
N ASP A 102 -3.18 8.25 3.59
CA ASP A 102 -1.87 7.76 4.02
C ASP A 102 -1.84 7.53 5.53
N LEU A 103 -2.52 8.38 6.30
CA LEU A 103 -2.67 8.17 7.74
C LEU A 103 -3.36 6.84 8.05
N TRP A 104 -4.44 6.53 7.35
CA TRP A 104 -5.17 5.27 7.54
C TRP A 104 -4.39 4.06 7.06
N ILE A 105 -3.65 4.19 5.96
CA ILE A 105 -2.77 3.11 5.48
C ILE A 105 -1.68 2.81 6.50
N ALA A 106 -1.00 3.86 7.01
CA ALA A 106 0.03 3.70 8.03
C ALA A 106 -0.52 3.11 9.32
N ALA A 107 -1.68 3.60 9.77
CA ALA A 107 -2.35 3.09 10.96
C ALA A 107 -2.73 1.62 10.82
N THR A 108 -3.21 1.22 9.66
CA THR A 108 -3.55 -0.17 9.37
C THR A 108 -2.29 -1.04 9.42
N SER A 109 -1.19 -0.57 8.81
CA SER A 109 0.08 -1.29 8.81
C SER A 109 0.61 -1.51 10.23
N LEU A 110 0.59 -0.48 11.06
CA LEU A 110 1.00 -0.58 12.47
C LEU A 110 0.12 -1.56 13.23
N SER A 111 -1.19 -1.50 13.00
CA SER A 111 -2.15 -2.38 13.67
C SER A 111 -1.94 -3.85 13.33
N LEU A 112 -1.53 -4.14 12.10
CA LEU A 112 -1.24 -5.50 11.64
C LEU A 112 0.16 -5.98 12.03
N GLY A 113 1.02 -5.11 12.53
CA GLY A 113 2.44 -5.41 12.70
C GLY A 113 3.12 -5.69 11.37
N ALA A 114 2.67 -5.04 10.30
CA ALA A 114 3.12 -5.30 8.94
C ALA A 114 4.31 -4.43 8.55
N ILE A 115 4.98 -4.86 7.48
CA ILE A 115 5.93 -4.03 6.74
C ILE A 115 5.11 -3.32 5.65
N LEU A 116 5.12 -1.99 5.64
CA LEU A 116 4.44 -1.22 4.60
C LEU A 116 5.33 -1.13 3.37
N VAL A 117 4.84 -1.63 2.25
CA VAL A 117 5.54 -1.56 0.96
C VAL A 117 5.08 -0.31 0.23
N THR A 118 5.99 0.61 0.01
CA THR A 118 5.69 1.92 -0.59
C THR A 118 6.89 2.48 -1.32
N ALA A 119 6.65 3.25 -2.37
CA ALA A 119 7.65 4.07 -3.04
C ALA A 119 7.53 5.55 -2.62
N ASP A 120 6.58 5.89 -1.76
CA ASP A 120 6.33 7.25 -1.31
C ASP A 120 7.14 7.57 -0.06
N SER A 121 8.08 8.52 -0.16
CA SER A 121 8.93 8.93 0.95
C SER A 121 8.16 9.61 2.10
N ASP A 122 6.93 10.04 1.86
CA ASP A 122 6.11 10.70 2.90
C ASP A 122 5.89 9.79 4.11
N PHE A 123 5.84 8.47 3.90
CA PHE A 123 5.68 7.52 5.01
C PHE A 123 6.85 7.49 5.99
N GLN A 124 8.01 8.02 5.60
CA GLN A 124 9.15 8.17 6.52
C GLN A 124 8.86 9.14 7.66
N ARG A 125 7.82 9.98 7.51
CA ARG A 125 7.36 10.90 8.56
C ARG A 125 6.69 10.18 9.73
N VAL A 126 6.34 8.90 9.56
CA VAL A 126 5.66 8.11 10.59
C VAL A 126 6.68 7.31 11.39
N ARG A 127 6.78 7.64 12.68
CA ARG A 127 7.71 6.94 13.59
C ARG A 127 7.23 5.53 13.88
N GLY A 128 8.15 4.59 13.88
CA GLY A 128 7.88 3.20 14.21
C GLY A 128 7.28 2.38 13.09
N LEU A 129 7.10 2.96 11.90
CA LEU A 129 6.58 2.27 10.74
C LEU A 129 7.72 1.56 10.01
N ASN A 130 7.59 0.26 9.80
CA ASN A 130 8.55 -0.51 9.01
C ASN A 130 8.20 -0.35 7.53
N LEU A 131 9.19 0.05 6.74
CA LEU A 131 9.02 0.36 5.31
C LEU A 131 9.92 -0.51 4.45
N GLU A 132 9.43 -0.84 3.26
CA GLU A 132 10.22 -1.49 2.21
C GLU A 132 9.79 -0.91 0.86
N ASP A 133 10.75 -0.67 -0.03
CA ASP A 133 10.48 -0.18 -1.38
C ASP A 133 10.82 -1.28 -2.39
N TRP A 134 9.84 -1.70 -3.18
CA TRP A 134 9.99 -2.79 -4.14
C TRP A 134 10.41 -2.34 -5.54
N VAL A 135 10.47 -1.04 -5.78
CA VAL A 135 10.83 -0.48 -7.09
C VAL A 135 12.20 0.19 -7.09
N GLU A 136 12.81 0.36 -5.93
CA GLU A 136 14.13 0.95 -5.81
C GLU A 136 15.21 -0.09 -6.04
N GLU A 137 16.17 0.22 -6.92
CA GLU A 137 17.33 -0.61 -7.09
C GLU A 137 18.31 -0.40 -5.93
N SER A 138 18.71 -1.51 -5.30
CA SER A 138 19.72 -1.47 -4.26
C SER A 138 21.09 -1.62 -4.92
N PHE A 139 21.92 -0.60 -4.79
CA PHE A 139 23.32 -0.64 -5.19
C PHE A 139 24.17 -0.99 -3.97
N HIS A 140 24.81 -2.12 -4.05
CA HIS A 140 25.71 -2.62 -3.01
C HIS A 140 27.12 -2.75 -3.55
#